data_6943504c8d3bb259df07063c6dd4de90
#
_entry.id   6943504c8d3bb259df07063c6dd4de90
#
_cell.length_a   1.000
_cell.length_b   1.000
_cell.length_c   1.000
_cell.angle_alpha   90.00
_cell.angle_beta   90.00
_cell.angle_gamma   90.00
#
_symmetry.space_group_name_H-M   'P 1'
#
loop_
_entity.id
_entity.type
_entity.pdbx_description
1 polymer ?
#
loop_
_entity_poly.entity_id
_entity_poly.type
_entity_poly.pdbx_seq_one_letter_code
_entity_poly.pdbx_strand_id
1 'polypeptide(L)'
;MSNKEKSLFDAFAARHLGRRELLDRAAKLGLGAAATSAMLNAAQSRAMAADYDWMANKGQTLRLLLNKHPYADAAITNLKHFEEMTGIKVSYDVFPEDVYFDKVTAALSSKSTQYDVFMTGAYQTWQYGPAGWLVDLNQFIKDPSKTAPTYDWEDILPNLRSSTSWSGKPGEALGGPGAKQWAMPWGFEINDVSFNKKMLAAQGMEPPKNLPDLIDKAAQISTKVPGAYGIGVRGSRSWATIHAGYLSGFTNYGGKDFSTEGGSLKPIMNSKEGKDFTKLWLDMLHKGGPKNWTQYTWYEVANDLGAGTSAMIYDADIIGFFQQTGTKEAGNIGYEAFTPNPDAKAPTPNIWIWGLAMSAFSGKQDAAWRFMQWASGTEQLTFGATKANQVDPVRQSVWNDGDFKTRLNATYPGFLEEFNGAAPGAKIYFTPQPLFFNVTTDWAAALQKMYAGQVSVDDGLDQLATNIASQLSDAGITN
;
A
#
# COMPACT_ATOMS: atom_id res chain seq x y z
N MET A 1 12.98 27.90 13.58
CA MET A 1 12.52 29.29 13.77
C MET A 1 13.05 29.82 15.10
N SER A 2 13.63 31.02 15.12
CA SER A 2 13.98 31.72 16.36
C SER A 2 12.71 32.18 17.11
N ASN A 3 12.82 32.50 18.41
CA ASN A 3 11.67 33.02 19.18
C ASN A 3 11.02 34.26 18.57
N LYS A 4 11.84 35.13 17.91
CA LYS A 4 11.34 36.32 17.21
C LYS A 4 10.56 35.98 15.93
N GLU A 5 11.03 35.01 15.18
CA GLU A 5 10.34 34.51 13.98
C GLU A 5 9.02 33.85 14.34
N LYS A 6 9.00 33.05 15.42
CA LYS A 6 7.79 32.41 15.94
C LYS A 6 6.76 33.47 16.40
N SER A 7 7.19 34.48 17.14
CA SER A 7 6.32 35.58 17.58
C SER A 7 5.74 36.36 16.40
N LEU A 8 6.55 36.62 15.36
CA LEU A 8 6.11 37.31 14.15
C LEU A 8 5.06 36.48 13.38
N PHE A 9 5.32 35.17 13.24
CA PHE A 9 4.40 34.21 12.63
C PHE A 9 3.07 34.14 13.38
N ASP A 10 3.10 33.97 14.71
CA ASP A 10 1.91 33.88 15.53
C ASP A 10 1.07 35.16 15.49
N ALA A 11 1.69 36.34 15.50
CA ALA A 11 0.99 37.60 15.37
C ALA A 11 0.32 37.80 14.01
N PHE A 12 0.95 37.33 12.94
CA PHE A 12 0.33 37.36 11.60
C PHE A 12 -0.79 36.32 11.45
N ALA A 13 -0.56 35.11 11.93
CA ALA A 13 -1.57 34.04 11.91
C ALA A 13 -2.84 34.39 12.72
N ALA A 14 -2.66 35.14 13.82
CA ALA A 14 -3.76 35.69 14.61
C ALA A 14 -4.44 36.93 14.00
N ARG A 15 -4.10 37.31 12.76
CA ARG A 15 -4.59 38.53 12.07
C ARG A 15 -4.29 39.85 12.80
N HIS A 16 -3.33 39.89 13.74
CA HIS A 16 -2.90 41.09 14.40
C HIS A 16 -1.91 41.93 13.57
N LEU A 17 -1.40 41.37 12.45
CA LEU A 17 -0.49 42.03 11.52
C LEU A 17 -1.03 41.91 10.09
N GLY A 18 -0.91 43.00 9.33
CA GLY A 18 -1.19 42.98 7.89
C GLY A 18 0.00 42.40 7.08
N ARG A 19 -0.28 41.95 5.83
CA ARG A 19 0.71 41.36 4.92
C ARG A 19 1.93 42.27 4.70
N ARG A 20 1.69 43.57 4.55
CA ARG A 20 2.76 44.59 4.35
C ARG A 20 3.63 44.71 5.58
N GLU A 21 3.00 44.72 6.76
CA GLU A 21 3.71 44.84 8.05
C GLU A 21 4.51 43.56 8.38
N LEU A 22 4.00 42.37 8.00
CA LEU A 22 4.76 41.13 8.08
C LEU A 22 6.02 41.18 7.22
N LEU A 23 5.90 41.64 5.95
CA LEU A 23 7.02 41.76 5.03
C LEU A 23 8.08 42.72 5.57
N ASP A 24 7.68 43.87 6.10
CA ASP A 24 8.58 44.87 6.68
C ASP A 24 9.33 44.35 7.93
N ARG A 25 8.62 43.61 8.79
CA ARG A 25 9.23 43.03 10.00
C ARG A 25 10.11 41.82 9.69
N ALA A 26 9.74 41.00 8.71
CA ALA A 26 10.55 39.88 8.22
C ALA A 26 11.86 40.35 7.61
N ALA A 27 11.81 41.42 6.79
CA ALA A 27 13.00 42.05 6.23
C ALA A 27 13.95 42.60 7.34
N LYS A 28 13.40 43.23 8.40
CA LYS A 28 14.17 43.69 9.57
C LYS A 28 14.79 42.54 10.37
N LEU A 29 14.27 41.36 10.30
CA LEU A 29 14.82 40.13 10.91
C LEU A 29 15.82 39.42 10.00
N GLY A 30 16.07 39.94 8.79
CA GLY A 30 17.00 39.34 7.83
C GLY A 30 16.43 38.08 7.13
N LEU A 31 15.12 37.89 7.13
CA LEU A 31 14.48 36.75 6.48
C LEU A 31 14.43 36.97 4.96
N GLY A 32 14.97 36.02 4.20
CA GLY A 32 14.91 36.02 2.74
C GLY A 32 13.49 35.85 2.21
N ALA A 33 13.27 36.22 0.94
CA ALA A 33 11.95 36.15 0.27
C ALA A 33 11.32 34.75 0.34
N ALA A 34 12.10 33.70 0.22
CA ALA A 34 11.61 32.31 0.31
C ALA A 34 11.07 31.98 1.71
N ALA A 35 11.82 32.35 2.77
CA ALA A 35 11.40 32.13 4.16
C ALA A 35 10.15 32.94 4.51
N THR A 36 10.06 34.18 4.03
CA THR A 36 8.90 35.06 4.24
C THR A 36 7.67 34.57 3.47
N SER A 37 7.85 34.04 2.24
CA SER A 37 6.76 33.42 1.47
C SER A 37 6.26 32.14 2.13
N ALA A 38 7.16 31.32 2.67
CA ALA A 38 6.78 30.12 3.43
C ALA A 38 5.98 30.48 4.70
N MET A 39 6.39 31.53 5.43
CA MET A 39 5.65 32.04 6.57
C MET A 39 4.26 32.57 6.19
N LEU A 40 4.16 33.31 5.09
CA LEU A 40 2.89 33.83 4.58
C LEU A 40 1.93 32.70 4.24
N ASN A 41 2.40 31.69 3.51
CA ASN A 41 1.60 30.53 3.11
C ASN A 41 1.15 29.72 4.34
N ALA A 42 2.06 29.45 5.26
CA ALA A 42 1.74 28.70 6.49
C ALA A 42 0.75 29.46 7.40
N ALA A 43 0.87 30.80 7.49
CA ALA A 43 -0.03 31.60 8.29
C ALA A 43 -1.42 31.76 7.61
N GLN A 44 -1.45 31.86 6.28
CA GLN A 44 -2.72 31.83 5.51
C GLN A 44 -3.41 30.47 5.68
N SER A 45 -2.69 29.36 5.57
CA SER A 45 -3.23 28.00 5.79
C SER A 45 -3.79 27.86 7.21
N ARG A 46 -3.09 28.41 8.23
CA ARG A 46 -3.55 28.37 9.62
C ARG A 46 -4.78 29.25 9.87
N ALA A 47 -4.86 30.42 9.23
CA ALA A 47 -6.03 31.30 9.30
C ALA A 47 -7.24 30.67 8.61
N MET A 48 -7.04 30.05 7.44
CA MET A 48 -8.09 29.30 6.73
C MET A 48 -8.51 28.04 7.47
N ALA A 49 -7.57 27.36 8.16
CA ALA A 49 -7.88 26.22 9.01
C ALA A 49 -8.78 26.59 10.20
N ALA A 50 -8.65 27.80 10.73
CA ALA A 50 -9.55 28.31 11.77
C ALA A 50 -10.97 28.55 11.27
N ASP A 51 -11.14 28.77 9.96
CA ASP A 51 -12.44 29.01 9.32
C ASP A 51 -13.10 27.72 8.78
N TYR A 52 -12.38 26.56 8.72
CA TYR A 52 -12.95 25.29 8.27
C TYR A 52 -13.83 24.68 9.38
N ASP A 53 -15.11 24.58 9.08
CA ASP A 53 -16.08 24.05 10.04
C ASP A 53 -16.13 22.50 10.03
N TRP A 54 -15.35 21.90 10.91
CA TRP A 54 -15.40 20.45 11.12
C TRP A 54 -16.77 19.96 11.60
N MET A 55 -17.58 20.84 12.22
CA MET A 55 -18.90 20.49 12.76
C MET A 55 -20.05 20.69 11.78
N ALA A 56 -19.81 21.11 10.54
CA ALA A 56 -20.88 21.36 9.55
C ALA A 56 -21.83 20.16 9.33
N ASN A 57 -21.39 18.94 9.63
CA ASN A 57 -22.21 17.72 9.54
C ASN A 57 -22.56 17.12 10.91
N LYS A 58 -22.48 17.91 11.98
CA LYS A 58 -22.82 17.49 13.35
C LYS A 58 -24.21 16.83 13.40
N GLY A 59 -24.29 15.73 14.13
CA GLY A 59 -25.53 14.96 14.32
C GLY A 59 -25.78 13.90 13.26
N GLN A 60 -25.00 13.85 12.17
CA GLN A 60 -25.04 12.76 11.23
C GLN A 60 -24.37 11.49 11.79
N THR A 61 -24.76 10.34 11.27
CA THR A 61 -24.12 9.05 11.58
C THR A 61 -23.57 8.44 10.30
N LEU A 62 -22.28 8.16 10.27
CA LEU A 62 -21.61 7.39 9.20
C LEU A 62 -21.61 5.91 9.55
N ARG A 63 -21.66 5.07 8.50
CA ARG A 63 -21.41 3.65 8.61
C ARG A 63 -20.23 3.24 7.75
N LEU A 64 -19.25 2.60 8.38
CA LEU A 64 -18.02 2.14 7.74
C LEU A 64 -18.04 0.62 7.56
N LEU A 65 -17.39 0.15 6.49
CA LEU A 65 -17.08 -1.26 6.29
C LEU A 65 -15.56 -1.40 6.25
N LEU A 66 -14.99 -2.10 7.22
CA LEU A 66 -13.55 -2.16 7.45
C LEU A 66 -13.05 -3.61 7.39
N ASN A 67 -11.88 -3.79 6.82
CA ASN A 67 -11.12 -5.02 6.92
C ASN A 67 -10.52 -5.14 8.34
N LYS A 68 -10.42 -6.37 8.86
CA LYS A 68 -9.67 -6.63 10.10
C LYS A 68 -8.18 -6.48 9.82
N HIS A 69 -7.69 -5.27 10.04
CA HIS A 69 -6.33 -4.86 9.71
C HIS A 69 -5.81 -3.83 10.73
N PRO A 70 -4.51 -3.78 11.05
CA PRO A 70 -3.95 -2.79 11.98
C PRO A 70 -4.28 -1.33 11.66
N TYR A 71 -4.44 -0.97 10.39
CA TYR A 71 -4.86 0.39 10.01
C TYR A 71 -6.28 0.71 10.48
N ALA A 72 -7.21 -0.25 10.33
CA ALA A 72 -8.56 -0.10 10.85
C ALA A 72 -8.56 -0.04 12.39
N ASP A 73 -7.79 -0.91 13.04
CA ASP A 73 -7.66 -0.93 14.49
C ASP A 73 -7.10 0.40 15.04
N ALA A 74 -6.11 1.00 14.38
CA ALA A 74 -5.55 2.29 14.74
C ALA A 74 -6.58 3.42 14.63
N ALA A 75 -7.37 3.45 13.56
CA ALA A 75 -8.44 4.45 13.41
C ALA A 75 -9.55 4.25 14.45
N ILE A 76 -9.99 3.01 14.69
CA ILE A 76 -11.01 2.67 15.68
C ILE A 76 -10.56 3.09 17.09
N THR A 77 -9.29 2.88 17.43
CA THR A 77 -8.73 3.26 18.74
C THR A 77 -8.86 4.77 19.01
N ASN A 78 -8.78 5.61 17.99
CA ASN A 78 -8.87 7.08 18.10
C ASN A 78 -10.21 7.65 17.57
N LEU A 79 -11.20 6.81 17.29
CA LEU A 79 -12.45 7.23 16.66
C LEU A 79 -13.24 8.23 17.51
N LYS A 80 -13.13 8.10 18.83
CA LYS A 80 -13.76 9.05 19.76
C LYS A 80 -13.27 10.49 19.56
N HIS A 81 -12.00 10.68 19.25
CA HIS A 81 -11.45 12.00 18.93
C HIS A 81 -12.13 12.61 17.68
N PHE A 82 -12.32 11.82 16.61
CA PHE A 82 -13.08 12.26 15.45
C PHE A 82 -14.51 12.66 15.79
N GLU A 83 -15.22 11.85 16.59
CA GLU A 83 -16.59 12.13 17.00
C GLU A 83 -16.72 13.41 17.84
N GLU A 84 -15.75 13.65 18.73
CA GLU A 84 -15.71 14.86 19.55
C GLU A 84 -15.40 16.10 18.72
N MET A 85 -14.48 16.01 17.77
CA MET A 85 -14.06 17.08 16.89
C MET A 85 -15.17 17.51 15.91
N THR A 86 -15.96 16.56 15.40
CA THR A 86 -16.91 16.80 14.31
C THR A 86 -18.36 16.74 14.71
N GLY A 87 -18.69 16.12 15.85
CA GLY A 87 -20.05 15.80 16.23
C GLY A 87 -20.75 14.77 15.33
N ILE A 88 -20.01 14.13 14.41
CA ILE A 88 -20.48 13.03 13.57
C ILE A 88 -20.31 11.74 14.36
N LYS A 89 -21.35 10.89 14.39
CA LYS A 89 -21.26 9.55 14.98
C LYS A 89 -20.79 8.55 13.93
N VAL A 90 -20.04 7.54 14.38
CA VAL A 90 -19.53 6.49 13.49
C VAL A 90 -19.89 5.12 14.02
N SER A 91 -20.55 4.34 13.18
CA SER A 91 -20.71 2.90 13.35
C SER A 91 -19.90 2.15 12.29
N TYR A 92 -19.47 0.93 12.60
CA TYR A 92 -18.65 0.18 11.67
C TYR A 92 -18.88 -1.33 11.82
N ASP A 93 -18.67 -2.02 10.69
CA ASP A 93 -18.56 -3.48 10.66
C ASP A 93 -17.12 -3.84 10.28
N VAL A 94 -16.54 -4.85 10.93
CA VAL A 94 -15.18 -5.34 10.66
C VAL A 94 -15.26 -6.81 10.27
N PHE A 95 -14.63 -7.16 9.14
CA PHE A 95 -14.57 -8.54 8.68
C PHE A 95 -13.13 -8.96 8.36
N PRO A 96 -12.77 -10.23 8.55
CA PRO A 96 -11.51 -10.77 8.06
C PRO A 96 -11.45 -10.75 6.54
N GLU A 97 -10.23 -10.70 5.99
CA GLU A 97 -9.98 -10.44 4.56
C GLU A 97 -10.61 -11.48 3.62
N ASP A 98 -10.67 -12.73 4.04
CA ASP A 98 -11.22 -13.84 3.26
C ASP A 98 -12.70 -13.68 2.86
N VAL A 99 -13.46 -12.87 3.62
CA VAL A 99 -14.87 -12.55 3.33
C VAL A 99 -15.12 -11.06 3.10
N TYR A 100 -14.14 -10.21 3.38
CA TYR A 100 -14.29 -8.77 3.37
C TYR A 100 -14.65 -8.21 2.00
N PHE A 101 -13.84 -8.53 0.99
CA PHE A 101 -14.02 -8.00 -0.36
C PHE A 101 -15.28 -8.49 -1.04
N ASP A 102 -15.74 -9.70 -0.72
CA ASP A 102 -17.04 -10.21 -1.19
C ASP A 102 -18.19 -9.36 -0.62
N LYS A 103 -18.10 -8.98 0.66
CA LYS A 103 -19.11 -8.11 1.29
C LYS A 103 -19.11 -6.70 0.68
N VAL A 104 -17.93 -6.12 0.42
CA VAL A 104 -17.82 -4.82 -0.27
C VAL A 104 -18.45 -4.91 -1.66
N THR A 105 -18.07 -5.92 -2.43
CA THR A 105 -18.58 -6.13 -3.79
C THR A 105 -20.09 -6.33 -3.80
N ALA A 106 -20.62 -7.14 -2.89
CA ALA A 106 -22.06 -7.36 -2.76
C ALA A 106 -22.83 -6.08 -2.40
N ALA A 107 -22.32 -5.29 -1.46
CA ALA A 107 -22.93 -4.02 -1.08
C ALA A 107 -22.94 -3.01 -2.24
N LEU A 108 -21.82 -2.89 -2.96
CA LEU A 108 -21.70 -1.95 -4.09
C LEU A 108 -22.54 -2.40 -5.31
N SER A 109 -22.47 -3.67 -5.69
CA SER A 109 -23.23 -4.20 -6.85
C SER A 109 -24.74 -4.13 -6.65
N SER A 110 -25.21 -4.30 -5.40
CA SER A 110 -26.62 -4.11 -5.05
C SER A 110 -27.03 -2.65 -4.87
N LYS A 111 -26.09 -1.71 -5.06
CA LYS A 111 -26.30 -0.26 -4.84
C LYS A 111 -26.79 0.06 -3.42
N SER A 112 -26.31 -0.70 -2.44
CA SER A 112 -26.71 -0.52 -1.04
C SER A 112 -26.26 0.85 -0.51
N THR A 113 -27.14 1.51 0.21
CA THR A 113 -26.87 2.76 0.96
C THR A 113 -26.39 2.49 2.39
N GLN A 114 -26.11 1.23 2.72
CA GLN A 114 -25.76 0.83 4.08
C GLN A 114 -24.40 1.40 4.53
N TYR A 115 -23.43 1.44 3.64
CA TYR A 115 -22.08 1.90 3.96
C TYR A 115 -21.73 3.18 3.22
N ASP A 116 -21.20 4.15 3.95
CA ASP A 116 -20.79 5.46 3.42
C ASP A 116 -19.32 5.43 2.95
N VAL A 117 -18.43 4.85 3.77
CA VAL A 117 -16.99 4.70 3.50
C VAL A 117 -16.58 3.26 3.75
N PHE A 118 -15.67 2.76 2.96
CA PHE A 118 -15.11 1.43 3.13
C PHE A 118 -13.61 1.40 2.83
N MET A 119 -12.93 0.46 3.48
CA MET A 119 -11.52 0.16 3.21
C MET A 119 -11.42 -0.58 1.88
N THR A 120 -10.44 -0.25 1.05
CA THR A 120 -10.25 -0.90 -0.26
C THR A 120 -8.79 -1.01 -0.61
N GLY A 121 -8.43 -1.98 -1.45
CA GLY A 121 -7.16 -1.98 -2.14
C GLY A 121 -7.21 -1.15 -3.42
N ALA A 122 -6.06 -0.69 -3.90
CA ALA A 122 -5.98 0.04 -5.16
C ALA A 122 -6.49 -0.79 -6.35
N TYR A 123 -6.22 -2.09 -6.39
CA TYR A 123 -6.64 -2.98 -7.47
C TYR A 123 -8.16 -3.14 -7.56
N GLN A 124 -8.89 -3.14 -6.43
CA GLN A 124 -10.34 -3.21 -6.41
C GLN A 124 -10.97 -1.99 -7.08
N THR A 125 -10.30 -0.84 -7.02
CA THR A 125 -10.81 0.38 -7.64
C THR A 125 -10.88 0.28 -9.17
N TRP A 126 -10.08 -0.61 -9.80
CA TRP A 126 -10.12 -0.83 -11.25
C TRP A 126 -11.41 -1.50 -11.73
N GLN A 127 -12.06 -2.24 -10.86
CA GLN A 127 -13.39 -2.79 -11.10
C GLN A 127 -14.47 -1.81 -10.63
N TYR A 128 -14.36 -1.30 -9.41
CA TYR A 128 -15.43 -0.54 -8.77
C TYR A 128 -15.59 0.87 -9.37
N GLY A 129 -14.50 1.53 -9.76
CA GLY A 129 -14.51 2.86 -10.35
C GLY A 129 -15.25 2.94 -11.68
N PRO A 130 -14.85 2.16 -12.71
CA PRO A 130 -15.54 2.11 -14.00
C PRO A 130 -17.00 1.64 -13.90
N ALA A 131 -17.33 0.79 -12.92
CA ALA A 131 -18.69 0.36 -12.65
C ALA A 131 -19.60 1.49 -12.09
N GLY A 132 -19.02 2.66 -11.76
CA GLY A 132 -19.75 3.79 -11.20
C GLY A 132 -20.16 3.60 -9.74
N TRP A 133 -19.44 2.75 -9.00
CA TRP A 133 -19.75 2.46 -7.59
C TRP A 133 -18.98 3.35 -6.62
N LEU A 134 -17.95 4.06 -7.11
CA LEU A 134 -17.11 4.95 -6.31
C LEU A 134 -17.34 6.41 -6.67
N VAL A 135 -17.21 7.28 -5.68
CA VAL A 135 -17.15 8.73 -5.87
C VAL A 135 -15.76 9.12 -6.35
N ASP A 136 -15.66 9.98 -7.36
CA ASP A 136 -14.41 10.63 -7.74
C ASP A 136 -14.04 11.67 -6.67
N LEU A 137 -13.03 11.36 -5.86
CA LEU A 137 -12.60 12.21 -4.76
C LEU A 137 -11.95 13.53 -5.19
N ASN A 138 -11.59 13.67 -6.48
CA ASN A 138 -11.05 14.93 -7.01
C ASN A 138 -12.01 16.12 -6.79
N GLN A 139 -13.32 15.90 -6.78
CA GLN A 139 -14.31 16.95 -6.54
C GLN A 139 -14.26 17.51 -5.11
N PHE A 140 -13.72 16.74 -4.16
CA PHE A 140 -13.52 17.19 -2.78
C PHE A 140 -12.12 17.75 -2.58
N ILE A 141 -11.09 17.02 -3.04
CA ILE A 141 -9.68 17.39 -2.89
C ILE A 141 -9.41 18.79 -3.45
N LYS A 142 -10.03 19.11 -4.60
CA LYS A 142 -9.85 20.38 -5.31
C LYS A 142 -10.75 21.51 -4.82
N ASP A 143 -11.72 21.21 -3.96
CA ASP A 143 -12.66 22.20 -3.42
C ASP A 143 -12.20 22.70 -2.04
N PRO A 144 -11.72 23.95 -1.95
CA PRO A 144 -11.25 24.51 -0.69
C PRO A 144 -12.37 24.75 0.34
N SER A 145 -13.63 24.67 -0.05
CA SER A 145 -14.76 24.72 0.89
C SER A 145 -15.04 23.36 1.54
N LYS A 146 -14.59 22.28 0.93
CA LYS A 146 -14.81 20.90 1.39
C LYS A 146 -13.58 20.27 2.05
N THR A 147 -12.39 20.74 1.71
CA THR A 147 -11.12 20.21 2.22
C THR A 147 -10.48 21.21 3.17
N ALA A 148 -10.16 20.73 4.37
CA ALA A 148 -9.48 21.54 5.38
C ALA A 148 -8.14 22.05 4.84
N PRO A 149 -7.81 23.32 4.99
CA PRO A 149 -6.55 23.90 4.48
C PRO A 149 -5.29 23.24 5.07
N THR A 150 -5.42 22.57 6.21
CA THR A 150 -4.35 21.84 6.87
C THR A 150 -4.23 20.39 6.42
N TYR A 151 -5.13 19.93 5.53
CA TYR A 151 -5.13 18.54 5.09
C TYR A 151 -3.87 18.19 4.29
N ASP A 152 -3.35 19.14 3.52
CA ASP A 152 -2.13 18.99 2.70
C ASP A 152 -2.10 17.69 1.86
N TRP A 153 -2.82 17.72 0.74
CA TRP A 153 -2.88 16.58 -0.19
C TRP A 153 -1.50 16.22 -0.75
N GLU A 154 -0.62 17.22 -0.92
CA GLU A 154 0.70 17.03 -1.51
C GLU A 154 1.70 16.36 -0.57
N ASP A 155 1.44 16.32 0.75
CA ASP A 155 2.21 15.57 1.73
C ASP A 155 2.06 14.04 1.59
N ILE A 156 0.99 13.57 0.93
CA ILE A 156 0.85 12.16 0.59
C ILE A 156 1.86 11.80 -0.51
N LEU A 157 2.57 10.69 -0.33
CA LEU A 157 3.62 10.22 -1.25
C LEU A 157 3.10 10.17 -2.70
N PRO A 158 3.79 10.77 -3.68
CA PRO A 158 3.27 10.96 -5.05
C PRO A 158 2.91 9.65 -5.76
N ASN A 159 3.70 8.59 -5.57
CA ASN A 159 3.44 7.28 -6.12
C ASN A 159 2.14 6.66 -5.59
N LEU A 160 1.77 6.91 -4.32
CA LEU A 160 0.53 6.41 -3.73
C LEU A 160 -0.69 7.19 -4.26
N ARG A 161 -0.57 8.51 -4.42
CA ARG A 161 -1.63 9.34 -5.02
C ARG A 161 -1.91 8.90 -6.46
N SER A 162 -0.87 8.70 -7.26
CA SER A 162 -1.04 8.23 -8.64
C SER A 162 -1.60 6.80 -8.69
N SER A 163 -1.12 5.90 -7.84
CA SER A 163 -1.54 4.49 -7.84
C SER A 163 -2.99 4.25 -7.41
N THR A 164 -3.62 5.21 -6.73
CA THR A 164 -5.04 5.14 -6.34
C THR A 164 -5.96 5.97 -7.26
N SER A 165 -5.40 6.45 -8.37
CA SER A 165 -6.14 7.20 -9.38
C SER A 165 -5.99 6.58 -10.77
N TRP A 166 -7.09 6.53 -11.52
CA TRP A 166 -7.11 5.93 -12.85
C TRP A 166 -8.27 6.48 -13.70
N SER A 167 -8.07 6.54 -15.01
CA SER A 167 -9.08 7.02 -15.96
C SER A 167 -10.28 6.07 -16.12
N GLY A 168 -10.09 4.79 -15.79
CA GLY A 168 -11.06 3.71 -16.06
C GLY A 168 -10.88 3.04 -17.41
N LYS A 169 -9.88 3.43 -18.20
CA LYS A 169 -9.62 2.81 -19.50
C LYS A 169 -8.50 1.77 -19.39
N PRO A 170 -8.77 0.51 -19.79
CA PRO A 170 -7.80 -0.57 -19.71
C PRO A 170 -6.46 -0.21 -20.37
N GLY A 171 -5.36 -0.50 -19.67
CA GLY A 171 -4.01 -0.21 -20.15
C GLY A 171 -3.52 1.23 -20.00
N GLU A 172 -4.38 2.20 -19.72
CA GLU A 172 -3.92 3.57 -19.42
C GLU A 172 -3.21 3.62 -18.06
N ALA A 173 -2.14 4.42 -17.99
CA ALA A 173 -1.31 4.54 -16.80
C ALA A 173 -2.09 5.09 -15.60
N LEU A 174 -1.76 4.58 -14.41
CA LEU A 174 -2.23 5.15 -13.13
C LEU A 174 -1.75 6.60 -12.99
N GLY A 175 -2.59 7.48 -12.45
CA GLY A 175 -2.28 8.91 -12.32
C GLY A 175 -2.18 9.67 -13.62
N GLY A 176 -2.52 9.06 -14.76
CA GLY A 176 -2.45 9.67 -16.09
C GLY A 176 -3.53 10.74 -16.32
N PRO A 177 -3.54 11.34 -17.54
CA PRO A 177 -4.53 12.34 -17.90
C PRO A 177 -5.96 11.82 -17.75
N GLY A 178 -6.85 12.62 -17.16
CA GLY A 178 -8.24 12.23 -16.91
C GLY A 178 -8.45 11.22 -15.78
N ALA A 179 -7.41 10.88 -15.03
CA ALA A 179 -7.52 10.00 -13.88
C ALA A 179 -8.46 10.59 -12.82
N LYS A 180 -9.34 9.75 -12.33
CA LYS A 180 -10.21 10.01 -11.19
C LYS A 180 -9.59 9.42 -9.94
N GLN A 181 -9.65 10.15 -8.83
CA GLN A 181 -9.16 9.66 -7.54
C GLN A 181 -10.21 8.74 -6.93
N TRP A 182 -10.04 7.43 -7.10
CA TRP A 182 -11.01 6.43 -6.67
C TRP A 182 -10.93 6.05 -5.21
N ALA A 183 -9.74 6.19 -4.62
CA ALA A 183 -9.53 5.94 -3.19
C ALA A 183 -8.54 6.95 -2.62
N MET A 184 -8.70 7.25 -1.33
CA MET A 184 -7.76 8.02 -0.52
C MET A 184 -6.68 7.06 -0.03
N PRO A 185 -5.39 7.23 -0.35
CA PRO A 185 -4.33 6.42 0.25
C PRO A 185 -4.38 6.51 1.78
N TRP A 186 -4.27 5.36 2.45
CA TRP A 186 -4.40 5.28 3.91
C TRP A 186 -3.25 4.52 4.57
N GLY A 187 -2.70 3.53 3.89
CA GLY A 187 -1.53 2.76 4.22
C GLY A 187 -1.04 2.01 2.99
N PHE A 188 0.15 1.45 3.04
CA PHE A 188 0.67 0.65 1.94
C PHE A 188 1.62 -0.43 2.45
N GLU A 189 2.09 -1.29 1.58
CA GLU A 189 2.96 -2.41 1.86
C GLU A 189 3.95 -2.54 0.72
N ILE A 190 5.23 -2.62 1.02
CA ILE A 190 6.28 -2.89 0.04
C ILE A 190 6.56 -4.39 0.04
N ASN A 191 6.53 -5.04 -1.13
CA ASN A 191 6.85 -6.46 -1.21
C ASN A 191 8.36 -6.65 -1.27
N ASP A 192 8.93 -7.04 -0.14
CA ASP A 192 10.37 -7.19 0.06
C ASP A 192 10.72 -8.42 0.93
N VAL A 193 11.98 -8.60 1.28
CA VAL A 193 12.44 -9.76 2.04
C VAL A 193 12.55 -9.45 3.53
N SER A 194 11.87 -10.26 4.36
CA SER A 194 12.13 -10.31 5.80
C SER A 194 12.72 -11.67 6.17
N PHE A 195 13.57 -11.72 7.20
CA PHE A 195 14.31 -12.93 7.55
C PHE A 195 14.55 -13.11 9.05
N ASN A 196 14.74 -14.36 9.46
CA ASN A 196 15.10 -14.73 10.82
C ASN A 196 16.61 -14.59 11.02
N LYS A 197 17.04 -13.55 11.73
CA LYS A 197 18.47 -13.25 12.00
C LYS A 197 19.21 -14.39 12.67
N LYS A 198 18.62 -15.02 13.70
CA LYS A 198 19.24 -16.12 14.43
C LYS A 198 19.42 -17.35 13.55
N MET A 199 18.43 -17.68 12.73
CA MET A 199 18.49 -18.86 11.88
C MET A 199 19.56 -18.70 10.80
N LEU A 200 19.66 -17.54 10.16
CA LEU A 200 20.74 -17.25 9.20
C LEU A 200 22.10 -17.27 9.87
N ALA A 201 22.27 -16.57 11.00
CA ALA A 201 23.54 -16.51 11.73
C ALA A 201 24.01 -17.88 12.22
N ALA A 202 23.09 -18.75 12.67
CA ALA A 202 23.42 -20.12 13.09
C ALA A 202 23.98 -20.98 11.95
N GLN A 203 23.70 -20.61 10.70
CA GLN A 203 24.24 -21.26 9.50
C GLN A 203 25.46 -20.52 8.92
N GLY A 204 25.89 -19.42 9.55
CA GLY A 204 26.96 -18.55 9.03
C GLY A 204 26.54 -17.77 7.76
N MET A 205 25.27 -17.47 7.62
CA MET A 205 24.71 -16.80 6.44
C MET A 205 24.40 -15.33 6.74
N GLU A 206 24.76 -14.46 5.80
CA GLU A 206 24.28 -13.08 5.71
C GLU A 206 22.90 -13.04 5.05
N PRO A 207 22.15 -11.92 5.11
CA PRO A 207 20.92 -11.72 4.35
C PRO A 207 21.10 -12.03 2.84
N PRO A 208 20.05 -12.45 2.11
CA PRO A 208 20.18 -12.80 0.70
C PRO A 208 20.38 -11.53 -0.15
N LYS A 209 21.38 -11.58 -1.06
CA LYS A 209 21.73 -10.44 -1.92
C LYS A 209 20.86 -10.33 -3.18
N ASN A 210 20.41 -11.47 -3.69
CA ASN A 210 19.61 -11.60 -4.91
C ASN A 210 18.90 -12.95 -4.93
N LEU A 211 18.06 -13.19 -5.93
CA LEU A 211 17.26 -14.42 -5.99
C LEU A 211 18.09 -15.70 -6.10
N PRO A 212 19.18 -15.82 -6.90
CA PRO A 212 20.06 -16.98 -6.87
C PRO A 212 20.63 -17.26 -5.48
N ASP A 213 21.16 -16.26 -4.78
CA ASP A 213 21.70 -16.39 -3.43
C ASP A 213 20.59 -16.78 -2.41
N LEU A 214 19.38 -16.22 -2.57
CA LEU A 214 18.22 -16.60 -1.75
C LEU A 214 17.87 -18.09 -1.95
N ILE A 215 17.83 -18.56 -3.20
CA ILE A 215 17.54 -19.96 -3.55
C ILE A 215 18.55 -20.89 -2.86
N ASP A 216 19.84 -20.58 -2.96
CA ASP A 216 20.90 -21.39 -2.37
C ASP A 216 20.81 -21.44 -0.84
N LYS A 217 20.57 -20.30 -0.19
CA LYS A 217 20.37 -20.22 1.26
C LYS A 217 19.11 -20.96 1.70
N ALA A 218 18.00 -20.77 0.99
CA ALA A 218 16.74 -21.46 1.27
C ALA A 218 16.88 -22.97 1.19
N ALA A 219 17.55 -23.49 0.16
CA ALA A 219 17.84 -24.91 0.00
C ALA A 219 18.70 -25.46 1.14
N GLN A 220 19.74 -24.73 1.53
CA GLN A 220 20.62 -25.15 2.64
C GLN A 220 19.87 -25.21 3.98
N ILE A 221 19.03 -24.20 4.29
CA ILE A 221 18.24 -24.18 5.52
C ILE A 221 17.26 -25.34 5.54
N SER A 222 16.50 -25.55 4.46
CA SER A 222 15.55 -26.66 4.36
C SER A 222 16.19 -28.04 4.52
N THR A 223 17.47 -28.15 4.21
CA THR A 223 18.24 -29.41 4.37
C THR A 223 18.85 -29.54 5.74
N LYS A 224 19.41 -28.48 6.32
CA LYS A 224 20.25 -28.50 7.51
C LYS A 224 19.50 -28.20 8.81
N VAL A 225 18.37 -27.49 8.76
CA VAL A 225 17.64 -27.05 9.96
C VAL A 225 16.37 -27.89 10.15
N PRO A 226 16.36 -28.84 11.09
CA PRO A 226 15.22 -29.72 11.31
C PRO A 226 13.95 -28.91 11.66
N GLY A 227 12.85 -29.21 10.97
CA GLY A 227 11.54 -28.58 11.22
C GLY A 227 11.38 -27.17 10.66
N ALA A 228 12.39 -26.66 9.93
CA ALA A 228 12.31 -25.38 9.23
C ALA A 228 12.43 -25.56 7.71
N TYR A 229 11.97 -24.54 6.98
CA TYR A 229 12.20 -24.39 5.55
C TYR A 229 12.76 -22.99 5.24
N GLY A 230 13.36 -22.84 4.06
CA GLY A 230 14.18 -21.66 3.76
C GLY A 230 13.37 -20.42 3.40
N ILE A 231 12.24 -20.57 2.66
CA ILE A 231 11.49 -19.42 2.12
C ILE A 231 9.99 -19.64 2.15
N GLY A 232 9.27 -18.72 2.75
CA GLY A 232 7.82 -18.62 2.72
C GLY A 232 7.34 -17.57 1.72
N VAL A 233 6.46 -17.97 0.82
CA VAL A 233 5.77 -17.07 -0.12
C VAL A 233 4.36 -17.57 -0.37
N ARG A 234 3.46 -16.70 -0.82
CA ARG A 234 2.07 -17.06 -1.15
C ARG A 234 2.02 -18.05 -2.31
N GLY A 235 1.05 -18.97 -2.23
CA GLY A 235 0.89 -20.05 -3.22
C GLY A 235 -0.56 -20.50 -3.43
N SER A 236 -1.51 -19.99 -2.64
CA SER A 236 -2.93 -20.33 -2.77
C SER A 236 -3.51 -19.88 -4.12
N ARG A 237 -4.56 -20.57 -4.58
CA ARG A 237 -5.31 -20.13 -5.76
C ARG A 237 -6.15 -18.91 -5.43
N SER A 238 -5.51 -17.76 -5.38
CA SER A 238 -6.09 -16.48 -5.02
C SER A 238 -5.49 -15.36 -5.86
N TRP A 239 -6.27 -14.33 -6.12
CA TRP A 239 -5.79 -13.09 -6.71
C TRP A 239 -4.61 -12.48 -5.91
N ALA A 240 -4.64 -12.66 -4.58
CA ALA A 240 -3.66 -12.11 -3.66
C ALA A 240 -2.29 -12.82 -3.71
N THR A 241 -2.12 -13.89 -4.49
CA THR A 241 -0.85 -14.63 -4.57
C THR A 241 0.15 -13.94 -5.47
N ILE A 242 -0.28 -13.39 -6.60
CA ILE A 242 0.64 -12.88 -7.63
C ILE A 242 1.20 -11.50 -7.28
N HIS A 243 0.44 -10.64 -6.61
CA HIS A 243 0.86 -9.25 -6.35
C HIS A 243 2.01 -9.12 -5.34
N ALA A 244 2.26 -10.15 -4.53
CA ALA A 244 3.31 -10.15 -3.51
C ALA A 244 4.72 -10.35 -4.12
N GLY A 245 5.60 -11.09 -3.47
CA GLY A 245 6.99 -11.28 -3.90
C GLY A 245 7.16 -11.78 -5.34
N TYR A 246 6.20 -12.60 -5.85
CA TYR A 246 6.28 -13.10 -7.25
C TYR A 246 6.34 -11.94 -8.25
N LEU A 247 5.42 -10.97 -8.21
CA LEU A 247 5.41 -9.87 -9.17
C LEU A 247 6.64 -8.97 -9.04
N SER A 248 7.09 -8.71 -7.81
CA SER A 248 8.31 -7.92 -7.57
C SER A 248 9.53 -8.55 -8.24
N GLY A 249 9.71 -9.86 -8.09
CA GLY A 249 10.77 -10.61 -8.77
C GLY A 249 10.57 -10.66 -10.27
N PHE A 250 9.35 -10.95 -10.74
CA PHE A 250 8.99 -11.05 -12.14
C PHE A 250 9.33 -9.77 -12.91
N THR A 251 8.94 -8.61 -12.38
CA THR A 251 9.22 -7.32 -13.01
C THR A 251 10.69 -6.93 -12.94
N ASN A 252 11.40 -7.30 -11.87
CA ASN A 252 12.83 -7.04 -11.74
C ASN A 252 13.67 -7.84 -12.76
N TYR A 253 13.16 -9.00 -13.20
CA TYR A 253 13.72 -9.77 -14.31
C TYR A 253 13.27 -9.30 -15.69
N GLY A 254 12.48 -8.22 -15.78
CA GLY A 254 12.01 -7.64 -17.05
C GLY A 254 10.66 -8.18 -17.52
N GLY A 255 10.00 -9.06 -16.76
CA GLY A 255 8.67 -9.57 -17.06
C GLY A 255 7.61 -8.46 -16.99
N LYS A 256 6.57 -8.59 -17.81
CA LYS A 256 5.39 -7.72 -17.82
C LYS A 256 4.13 -8.56 -17.97
N ASP A 257 3.04 -8.13 -17.35
CA ASP A 257 1.75 -8.77 -17.50
C ASP A 257 1.12 -8.51 -18.88
N PHE A 258 1.09 -7.25 -19.30
CA PHE A 258 0.52 -6.84 -20.59
C PHE A 258 1.44 -5.88 -21.35
N SER A 259 1.34 -5.93 -22.70
CA SER A 259 1.73 -4.84 -23.59
C SER A 259 0.53 -3.95 -23.85
N THR A 260 0.75 -2.66 -23.90
CA THR A 260 -0.23 -1.62 -24.26
C THR A 260 0.11 -0.95 -25.59
N GLU A 261 1.01 -1.54 -26.36
CA GLU A 261 1.42 -1.02 -27.68
C GLU A 261 0.26 -1.07 -28.66
N GLY A 262 0.12 0.01 -29.44
CA GLY A 262 -0.98 0.14 -30.42
C GLY A 262 -2.36 0.43 -29.79
N GLY A 263 -2.41 0.71 -28.47
CA GLY A 263 -3.67 1.02 -27.77
C GLY A 263 -4.49 -0.21 -27.39
N SER A 264 -4.02 -1.43 -27.67
CA SER A 264 -4.67 -2.67 -27.26
C SER A 264 -3.95 -3.31 -26.08
N LEU A 265 -4.70 -3.98 -25.21
CA LEU A 265 -4.17 -4.72 -24.06
C LEU A 265 -3.89 -6.16 -24.47
N LYS A 266 -2.60 -6.51 -24.58
CA LYS A 266 -2.17 -7.85 -25.00
C LYS A 266 -1.40 -8.55 -23.88
N PRO A 267 -1.83 -9.75 -23.42
CA PRO A 267 -1.08 -10.54 -22.44
C PRO A 267 0.32 -10.90 -22.95
N ILE A 268 1.36 -10.65 -22.15
CA ILE A 268 2.76 -10.96 -22.47
C ILE A 268 3.53 -11.57 -21.30
N MET A 269 2.84 -12.06 -20.26
CA MET A 269 3.47 -12.72 -19.13
C MET A 269 4.26 -13.97 -19.53
N ASN A 270 4.03 -14.51 -20.71
CA ASN A 270 4.76 -15.62 -21.34
C ASN A 270 5.98 -15.20 -22.15
N SER A 271 6.47 -13.94 -21.99
CA SER A 271 7.74 -13.53 -22.59
C SER A 271 8.89 -14.41 -22.10
N LYS A 272 10.05 -14.32 -22.77
CA LYS A 272 11.26 -15.04 -22.36
C LYS A 272 11.61 -14.73 -20.91
N GLU A 273 11.61 -13.45 -20.53
CA GLU A 273 11.91 -12.95 -19.21
C GLU A 273 10.93 -13.51 -18.17
N GLY A 274 9.64 -13.54 -18.49
CA GLY A 274 8.59 -14.11 -17.65
C GLY A 274 8.76 -15.62 -17.43
N LYS A 275 9.09 -16.36 -18.51
CA LYS A 275 9.36 -17.80 -18.44
C LYS A 275 10.61 -18.10 -17.63
N ASP A 276 11.68 -17.39 -17.86
CA ASP A 276 12.96 -17.59 -17.15
C ASP A 276 12.81 -17.30 -15.64
N PHE A 277 12.16 -16.19 -15.28
CA PHE A 277 11.88 -15.90 -13.88
C PHE A 277 10.98 -16.96 -13.23
N THR A 278 9.91 -17.38 -13.90
CA THR A 278 9.00 -18.38 -13.34
C THR A 278 9.71 -19.71 -13.08
N LYS A 279 10.66 -20.12 -13.94
CA LYS A 279 11.50 -21.31 -13.71
C LYS A 279 12.34 -21.15 -12.43
N LEU A 280 12.97 -19.98 -12.20
CA LEU A 280 13.73 -19.69 -10.98
C LEU A 280 12.82 -19.68 -9.74
N TRP A 281 11.63 -19.10 -9.84
CA TRP A 281 10.67 -19.07 -8.74
C TRP A 281 10.25 -20.48 -8.32
N LEU A 282 9.93 -21.35 -9.27
CA LEU A 282 9.55 -22.73 -8.99
C LEU A 282 10.72 -23.55 -8.46
N ASP A 283 11.94 -23.32 -8.96
CA ASP A 283 13.17 -23.94 -8.42
C ASP A 283 13.40 -23.54 -6.94
N MET A 284 13.21 -22.27 -6.62
CA MET A 284 13.23 -21.77 -5.23
C MET A 284 12.25 -22.53 -4.34
N LEU A 285 11.02 -22.69 -4.80
CA LEU A 285 9.96 -23.37 -4.05
C LEU A 285 10.26 -24.85 -3.85
N HIS A 286 10.71 -25.55 -4.89
CA HIS A 286 11.07 -26.98 -4.79
C HIS A 286 12.25 -27.25 -3.84
N LYS A 287 13.23 -26.35 -3.81
CA LYS A 287 14.43 -26.48 -3.00
C LYS A 287 14.26 -25.99 -1.56
N GLY A 288 13.52 -24.89 -1.39
CA GLY A 288 13.49 -24.15 -0.13
C GLY A 288 12.12 -23.81 0.43
N GLY A 289 11.04 -24.06 -0.29
CA GLY A 289 9.67 -23.75 0.13
C GLY A 289 9.01 -24.85 1.00
N PRO A 290 7.86 -24.53 1.60
CA PRO A 290 7.06 -25.50 2.34
C PRO A 290 6.40 -26.51 1.37
N LYS A 291 6.25 -27.77 1.80
CA LYS A 291 5.70 -28.85 0.95
C LYS A 291 4.23 -28.61 0.54
N ASN A 292 3.47 -27.93 1.38
CA ASN A 292 2.08 -27.55 1.16
C ASN A 292 1.92 -26.13 0.63
N TRP A 293 2.93 -25.60 -0.07
CA TRP A 293 2.96 -24.24 -0.61
C TRP A 293 1.68 -23.81 -1.30
N THR A 294 1.00 -24.66 -2.02
CA THR A 294 -0.25 -24.35 -2.74
C THR A 294 -1.43 -23.93 -1.85
N GLN A 295 -1.29 -24.04 -0.54
CA GLN A 295 -2.28 -23.61 0.46
C GLN A 295 -1.90 -22.29 1.15
N TYR A 296 -0.68 -21.76 0.88
CA TYR A 296 -0.14 -20.60 1.59
C TYR A 296 -0.82 -19.31 1.16
N THR A 297 -1.39 -18.64 2.12
CA THR A 297 -1.81 -17.23 2.06
C THR A 297 -0.79 -16.38 2.82
N TRP A 298 -1.01 -15.08 2.94
CA TRP A 298 -0.17 -14.23 3.77
C TRP A 298 -0.21 -14.62 5.26
N TYR A 299 -1.28 -15.27 5.73
CA TYR A 299 -1.38 -15.75 7.12
C TYR A 299 -0.36 -16.84 7.43
N GLU A 300 -0.22 -17.85 6.56
CA GLU A 300 0.78 -18.91 6.73
C GLU A 300 2.19 -18.33 6.62
N VAL A 301 2.44 -17.43 5.66
CA VAL A 301 3.72 -16.75 5.50
C VAL A 301 4.11 -15.99 6.77
N ALA A 302 3.17 -15.22 7.34
CA ALA A 302 3.37 -14.46 8.58
C ALA A 302 3.60 -15.38 9.78
N ASN A 303 2.72 -16.37 9.97
CA ASN A 303 2.77 -17.26 11.12
C ASN A 303 4.08 -18.04 11.15
N ASP A 304 4.55 -18.53 10.02
CA ASP A 304 5.75 -19.35 9.95
C ASP A 304 7.04 -18.54 10.17
N LEU A 305 7.09 -17.28 9.72
CA LEU A 305 8.18 -16.38 10.07
C LEU A 305 8.21 -16.11 11.59
N GLY A 306 7.07 -15.78 12.18
CA GLY A 306 6.93 -15.50 13.61
C GLY A 306 7.14 -16.71 14.50
N ALA A 307 6.83 -17.92 14.02
CA ALA A 307 7.09 -19.19 14.71
C ALA A 307 8.52 -19.71 14.55
N GLY A 308 9.29 -19.16 13.60
CA GLY A 308 10.64 -19.63 13.27
C GLY A 308 10.65 -20.97 12.53
N THR A 309 9.57 -21.28 11.80
CA THR A 309 9.51 -22.40 10.84
C THR A 309 9.92 -22.00 9.44
N SER A 310 9.79 -20.71 9.09
CA SER A 310 10.38 -20.11 7.89
C SER A 310 11.61 -19.29 8.25
N ALA A 311 12.69 -19.43 7.47
CA ALA A 311 13.90 -18.63 7.65
C ALA A 311 13.79 -17.26 7.01
N MET A 312 13.13 -17.17 5.86
CA MET A 312 12.94 -15.96 5.06
C MET A 312 11.52 -15.95 4.50
N ILE A 313 11.03 -14.76 4.23
CA ILE A 313 9.82 -14.55 3.43
C ILE A 313 10.12 -13.54 2.34
N TYR A 314 9.42 -13.65 1.20
CA TYR A 314 9.40 -12.61 0.17
C TYR A 314 7.95 -12.21 -0.05
N ASP A 315 7.50 -11.24 0.73
CA ASP A 315 6.11 -10.79 0.82
C ASP A 315 6.08 -9.32 1.31
N ALA A 316 4.94 -8.84 1.77
CA ALA A 316 4.80 -7.51 2.34
C ALA A 316 5.72 -7.30 3.56
N ASP A 317 6.46 -6.21 3.59
CA ASP A 317 7.35 -5.76 4.66
C ASP A 317 6.64 -5.66 6.01
N ILE A 318 5.36 -5.25 5.99
CA ILE A 318 4.53 -5.21 7.20
C ILE A 318 4.40 -6.57 7.89
N ILE A 319 4.54 -7.68 7.17
CA ILE A 319 4.53 -9.01 7.77
C ILE A 319 5.71 -9.15 8.73
N GLY A 320 6.94 -8.87 8.26
CA GLY A 320 8.13 -8.85 9.11
C GLY A 320 8.00 -7.88 10.27
N PHE A 321 7.43 -6.69 10.02
CA PHE A 321 7.16 -5.70 11.06
C PHE A 321 6.26 -6.28 12.17
N PHE A 322 5.13 -6.89 11.84
CA PHE A 322 4.21 -7.44 12.84
C PHE A 322 4.78 -8.66 13.57
N GLN A 323 5.67 -9.44 12.94
CA GLN A 323 6.31 -10.58 13.59
C GLN A 323 7.46 -10.18 14.54
N GLN A 324 7.91 -8.91 14.49
CA GLN A 324 8.98 -8.39 15.35
C GLN A 324 8.58 -8.33 16.83
N THR A 325 7.28 -8.32 17.14
CA THR A 325 6.76 -8.24 18.50
C THR A 325 5.67 -9.28 18.75
N GLY A 326 5.55 -9.78 19.98
CA GLY A 326 4.46 -10.67 20.38
C GLY A 326 4.50 -12.09 19.81
N THR A 327 5.55 -12.48 19.13
CA THR A 327 5.75 -13.82 18.54
C THR A 327 6.92 -14.56 19.18
N LYS A 328 7.11 -15.83 18.82
CA LYS A 328 8.26 -16.61 19.29
C LYS A 328 9.60 -16.00 18.83
N GLU A 329 9.63 -15.46 17.62
CA GLU A 329 10.82 -14.82 17.02
C GLU A 329 10.85 -13.30 17.23
N ALA A 330 10.12 -12.78 18.19
CA ALA A 330 10.15 -11.35 18.53
C ALA A 330 11.59 -10.85 18.80
N GLY A 331 11.91 -9.66 18.27
CA GLY A 331 13.27 -9.09 18.33
C GLY A 331 14.27 -9.69 17.37
N ASN A 332 13.88 -10.71 16.60
CA ASN A 332 14.78 -11.52 15.77
C ASN A 332 14.54 -11.40 14.27
N ILE A 333 13.62 -10.53 13.85
CA ILE A 333 13.34 -10.31 12.43
C ILE A 333 14.30 -9.25 11.88
N GLY A 334 14.84 -9.51 10.69
CA GLY A 334 15.60 -8.57 9.87
C GLY A 334 14.85 -8.24 8.59
N TYR A 335 15.23 -7.15 7.96
CA TYR A 335 14.60 -6.57 6.78
C TYR A 335 15.66 -6.31 5.72
N GLU A 336 15.35 -6.49 4.45
CA GLU A 336 16.29 -6.33 3.34
C GLU A 336 15.60 -5.66 2.15
N ALA A 337 16.16 -4.55 1.66
CA ALA A 337 15.78 -3.95 0.38
C ALA A 337 16.30 -4.83 -0.77
N PHE A 338 15.50 -5.84 -1.12
CA PHE A 338 15.95 -6.97 -1.93
C PHE A 338 15.87 -6.69 -3.43
N THR A 339 17.01 -6.83 -4.12
CA THR A 339 17.09 -6.76 -5.57
C THR A 339 17.20 -8.18 -6.15
N PRO A 340 16.08 -8.78 -6.63
CA PRO A 340 16.06 -10.19 -7.05
C PRO A 340 17.02 -10.51 -8.19
N ASN A 341 17.06 -9.66 -9.23
CA ASN A 341 17.93 -9.87 -10.39
C ASN A 341 19.33 -9.30 -10.10
N PRO A 342 20.39 -10.11 -10.12
CA PRO A 342 21.75 -9.65 -9.85
C PRO A 342 22.26 -8.61 -10.86
N ASP A 343 21.66 -8.55 -12.04
CA ASP A 343 22.01 -7.58 -13.10
C ASP A 343 21.21 -6.27 -13.00
N ALA A 344 20.17 -6.22 -12.13
CA ALA A 344 19.40 -5.02 -11.90
C ALA A 344 20.14 -4.04 -10.97
N LYS A 345 19.98 -2.74 -11.25
CA LYS A 345 20.64 -1.67 -10.48
C LYS A 345 19.94 -1.32 -9.18
N ALA A 346 18.65 -1.65 -9.06
CA ALA A 346 17.80 -1.33 -7.92
C ALA A 346 16.61 -2.29 -7.85
N PRO A 347 16.00 -2.46 -6.67
CA PRO A 347 14.77 -3.21 -6.51
C PRO A 347 13.61 -2.54 -7.26
N THR A 348 12.66 -3.35 -7.70
CA THR A 348 11.38 -2.92 -8.26
C THR A 348 10.24 -3.59 -7.48
N PRO A 349 10.08 -3.28 -6.20
CA PRO A 349 9.06 -3.93 -5.40
C PRO A 349 7.68 -3.48 -5.84
N ASN A 350 6.79 -4.45 -6.07
CA ASN A 350 5.39 -4.15 -6.20
C ASN A 350 4.82 -3.76 -4.84
N ILE A 351 3.80 -2.92 -4.82
CA ILE A 351 3.16 -2.47 -3.59
C ILE A 351 1.69 -2.86 -3.55
N TRP A 352 1.21 -3.10 -2.33
CA TRP A 352 -0.20 -3.08 -2.03
C TRP A 352 -0.54 -1.73 -1.38
N ILE A 353 -1.67 -1.13 -1.74
CA ILE A 353 -2.12 0.13 -1.15
C ILE A 353 -3.50 -0.08 -0.56
N TRP A 354 -3.59 0.10 0.75
CA TRP A 354 -4.85 0.26 1.44
C TRP A 354 -5.34 1.69 1.32
N GLY A 355 -6.58 1.85 0.90
CA GLY A 355 -7.23 3.14 0.77
C GLY A 355 -8.60 3.16 1.42
N LEU A 356 -9.13 4.36 1.60
CA LEU A 356 -10.52 4.58 1.92
C LEU A 356 -11.25 5.02 0.66
N ALA A 357 -12.37 4.38 0.35
CA ALA A 357 -13.23 4.76 -0.77
C ALA A 357 -14.61 5.17 -0.27
N MET A 358 -15.22 6.11 -0.99
CA MET A 358 -16.56 6.60 -0.72
C MET A 358 -17.55 5.93 -1.67
N SER A 359 -18.62 5.36 -1.11
CA SER A 359 -19.69 4.77 -1.91
C SER A 359 -20.43 5.84 -2.71
N ALA A 360 -20.59 5.61 -4.01
CA ALA A 360 -21.43 6.48 -4.87
C ALA A 360 -22.90 6.51 -4.43
N PHE A 361 -23.33 5.55 -3.62
CA PHE A 361 -24.68 5.40 -3.13
C PHE A 361 -24.90 6.04 -1.75
N SER A 362 -23.85 6.59 -1.13
CA SER A 362 -23.96 7.33 0.13
C SER A 362 -24.69 8.66 -0.07
N GLY A 363 -25.70 8.90 0.76
CA GLY A 363 -26.36 10.21 0.87
C GLY A 363 -25.63 11.20 1.79
N LYS A 364 -24.44 10.84 2.33
CA LYS A 364 -23.72 11.61 3.36
C LYS A 364 -22.27 11.91 2.95
N GLN A 365 -22.08 12.23 1.67
CA GLN A 365 -20.75 12.36 1.07
C GLN A 365 -19.86 13.43 1.76
N ASP A 366 -20.43 14.57 2.18
CA ASP A 366 -19.66 15.62 2.87
C ASP A 366 -19.19 15.16 4.28
N ALA A 367 -20.03 14.43 5.01
CA ALA A 367 -19.63 13.83 6.29
C ALA A 367 -18.60 12.71 6.09
N ALA A 368 -18.77 11.87 5.06
CA ALA A 368 -17.82 10.82 4.68
C ALA A 368 -16.46 11.42 4.31
N TRP A 369 -16.43 12.53 3.60
CA TRP A 369 -15.20 13.23 3.25
C TRP A 369 -14.47 13.77 4.50
N ARG A 370 -15.19 14.31 5.48
CA ARG A 370 -14.57 14.72 6.77
C ARG A 370 -13.90 13.54 7.49
N PHE A 371 -14.57 12.39 7.50
CA PHE A 371 -13.97 11.18 8.06
C PHE A 371 -12.70 10.78 7.30
N MET A 372 -12.74 10.76 5.97
CA MET A 372 -11.59 10.38 5.15
C MET A 372 -10.42 11.34 5.34
N GLN A 373 -10.67 12.66 5.43
CA GLN A 373 -9.63 13.65 5.72
C GLN A 373 -8.98 13.42 7.09
N TRP A 374 -9.79 13.17 8.13
CA TRP A 374 -9.28 12.88 9.46
C TRP A 374 -8.47 11.58 9.46
N ALA A 375 -9.02 10.50 8.96
CA ALA A 375 -8.42 9.17 8.99
C ALA A 375 -7.08 9.10 8.25
N SER A 376 -6.91 9.87 7.16
CA SER A 376 -5.68 9.97 6.37
C SER A 376 -4.88 11.25 6.65
N GLY A 377 -5.30 12.05 7.64
CA GLY A 377 -4.63 13.28 8.05
C GLY A 377 -3.36 13.02 8.85
N THR A 378 -2.44 13.99 8.85
CA THR A 378 -1.13 13.86 9.51
C THR A 378 -1.26 13.51 10.98
N GLU A 379 -2.17 14.15 11.72
CA GLU A 379 -2.38 13.90 13.15
C GLU A 379 -2.76 12.44 13.44
N GLN A 380 -3.78 11.93 12.72
CA GLN A 380 -4.25 10.56 12.91
C GLN A 380 -3.21 9.52 12.47
N LEU A 381 -2.52 9.76 11.36
CA LEU A 381 -1.47 8.84 10.91
C LEU A 381 -0.24 8.87 11.82
N THR A 382 0.12 10.02 12.39
CA THR A 382 1.19 10.11 13.42
C THR A 382 0.77 9.37 14.70
N PHE A 383 -0.48 9.53 15.14
CA PHE A 383 -1.01 8.73 16.25
C PHE A 383 -0.94 7.23 15.94
N GLY A 384 -1.38 6.82 14.76
CA GLY A 384 -1.32 5.42 14.31
C GLY A 384 0.11 4.87 14.35
N ALA A 385 1.05 5.60 13.76
CA ALA A 385 2.46 5.22 13.64
C ALA A 385 3.20 5.18 14.99
N THR A 386 2.88 6.10 15.90
CA THR A 386 3.60 6.22 17.18
C THR A 386 2.93 5.48 18.35
N LYS A 387 1.59 5.30 18.34
CA LYS A 387 0.79 4.81 19.48
C LYS A 387 -0.06 3.59 19.19
N ALA A 388 -0.42 3.31 17.92
CA ALA A 388 -1.40 2.29 17.57
C ALA A 388 -0.87 1.23 16.58
N ASN A 389 0.43 1.04 16.53
CA ASN A 389 1.11 0.00 15.73
C ASN A 389 0.78 0.03 14.22
N GLN A 390 0.41 1.18 13.69
CA GLN A 390 0.32 1.40 12.26
C GLN A 390 1.73 1.54 11.67
N VAL A 391 1.96 0.93 10.53
CA VAL A 391 3.21 0.98 9.76
C VAL A 391 2.92 1.59 8.39
N ASP A 392 3.94 1.95 7.64
CA ASP A 392 3.87 2.50 6.30
C ASP A 392 2.84 3.63 6.13
N PRO A 393 3.04 4.71 6.88
CA PRO A 393 2.17 5.87 6.75
C PRO A 393 2.33 6.51 5.36
N VAL A 394 1.22 6.88 4.75
CA VAL A 394 1.19 7.42 3.39
C VAL A 394 1.74 8.84 3.25
N ARG A 395 2.12 9.50 4.36
CA ARG A 395 2.55 10.89 4.39
C ARG A 395 4.03 11.05 4.67
N GLN A 396 4.69 11.90 3.87
CA GLN A 396 6.10 12.23 4.06
C GLN A 396 6.39 12.86 5.42
N SER A 397 5.48 13.71 5.92
CA SER A 397 5.60 14.34 7.24
C SER A 397 5.65 13.34 8.38
N VAL A 398 4.89 12.24 8.29
CA VAL A 398 4.89 11.17 9.31
C VAL A 398 6.17 10.35 9.26
N TRP A 399 6.70 10.05 8.07
CA TRP A 399 8.03 9.44 7.92
C TRP A 399 9.15 10.32 8.50
N ASN A 400 8.97 11.66 8.49
CA ASN A 400 9.93 12.60 9.06
C ASN A 400 9.74 12.84 10.57
N ASP A 401 8.68 12.28 11.17
CA ASP A 401 8.40 12.43 12.61
C ASP A 401 9.50 11.81 13.48
N GLY A 402 9.94 12.53 14.48
CA GLY A 402 11.06 12.11 15.34
C GLY A 402 10.71 10.94 16.27
N ASP A 403 9.49 10.92 16.78
CA ASP A 403 9.02 9.84 17.68
C ASP A 403 8.83 8.56 16.90
N PHE A 404 8.29 8.65 15.67
CA PHE A 404 8.14 7.47 14.80
C PHE A 404 9.52 6.89 14.42
N LYS A 405 10.48 7.71 13.99
CA LYS A 405 11.85 7.25 13.71
C LYS A 405 12.51 6.62 14.94
N THR A 406 12.33 7.22 16.11
CA THR A 406 12.86 6.68 17.35
C THR A 406 12.28 5.31 17.66
N ARG A 407 10.95 5.15 17.49
CA ARG A 407 10.27 3.85 17.65
C ARG A 407 10.78 2.81 16.65
N LEU A 408 10.90 3.17 15.36
CA LEU A 408 11.41 2.24 14.35
C LEU A 408 12.81 1.76 14.71
N ASN A 409 13.73 2.65 15.03
CA ASN A 409 15.11 2.29 15.37
C ASN A 409 15.21 1.44 16.65
N ALA A 410 14.35 1.71 17.64
CA ALA A 410 14.39 0.97 18.90
C ALA A 410 13.75 -0.42 18.82
N THR A 411 12.65 -0.56 18.11
CA THR A 411 11.84 -1.79 18.09
C THR A 411 12.00 -2.60 16.81
N TYR A 412 12.27 -1.93 15.68
CA TYR A 412 12.33 -2.51 14.34
C TYR A 412 13.64 -2.17 13.63
N PRO A 413 14.80 -2.52 14.24
CA PRO A 413 16.11 -2.14 13.68
C PRO A 413 16.31 -2.72 12.28
N GLY A 414 16.66 -1.85 11.32
CA GLY A 414 16.81 -2.17 9.91
C GLY A 414 15.58 -1.87 9.04
N PHE A 415 14.37 -1.72 9.61
CA PHE A 415 13.15 -1.46 8.83
C PHE A 415 13.21 -0.11 8.07
N LEU A 416 13.70 0.94 8.71
CA LEU A 416 13.82 2.25 8.05
C LEU A 416 14.88 2.24 6.94
N GLU A 417 15.93 1.43 7.07
CA GLU A 417 16.99 1.27 6.05
C GLU A 417 16.43 0.50 4.84
N GLU A 418 15.72 -0.58 5.07
CA GLU A 418 15.02 -1.34 4.04
C GLU A 418 14.03 -0.43 3.30
N PHE A 419 13.14 0.26 4.00
CA PHE A 419 12.19 1.20 3.40
C PHE A 419 12.89 2.24 2.51
N ASN A 420 13.96 2.88 2.98
CA ASN A 420 14.69 3.87 2.20
C ASN A 420 15.36 3.27 0.95
N GLY A 421 15.75 2.00 0.98
CA GLY A 421 16.31 1.27 -0.15
C GLY A 421 15.27 0.85 -1.18
N ALA A 422 14.09 0.42 -0.72
CA ALA A 422 13.04 -0.15 -1.55
C ALA A 422 12.04 0.90 -2.10
N ALA A 423 11.67 1.90 -1.29
CA ALA A 423 10.64 2.89 -1.62
C ALA A 423 10.87 3.66 -2.93
N PRO A 424 12.10 4.02 -3.36
CA PRO A 424 12.31 4.72 -4.64
C PRO A 424 11.84 3.92 -5.87
N GLY A 425 11.90 2.58 -5.82
CA GLY A 425 11.43 1.69 -6.88
C GLY A 425 10.00 1.18 -6.69
N ALA A 426 9.41 1.44 -5.52
CA ALA A 426 8.14 0.88 -5.11
C ALA A 426 6.97 1.54 -5.84
N LYS A 427 6.18 0.74 -6.56
CA LYS A 427 4.95 1.17 -7.23
C LYS A 427 4.09 -0.04 -7.60
N ILE A 428 2.88 0.20 -8.08
CA ILE A 428 2.08 -0.84 -8.73
C ILE A 428 2.69 -1.13 -10.11
N TYR A 429 3.07 -2.39 -10.33
CA TYR A 429 3.65 -2.87 -11.59
C TYR A 429 2.64 -3.58 -12.48
N PHE A 430 1.45 -3.88 -12.01
CA PHE A 430 0.37 -4.39 -12.85
C PHE A 430 -0.18 -3.33 -13.79
N THR A 431 -0.60 -3.77 -14.97
CA THR A 431 -1.33 -2.94 -15.92
C THR A 431 -2.80 -2.82 -15.49
N PRO A 432 -3.33 -1.59 -15.30
CA PRO A 432 -4.70 -1.41 -14.83
C PRO A 432 -5.73 -1.93 -15.83
N GLN A 433 -6.65 -2.79 -15.34
CA GLN A 433 -7.74 -3.34 -16.13
C GLN A 433 -8.81 -3.99 -15.22
N PRO A 434 -10.09 -4.04 -15.66
CA PRO A 434 -11.18 -4.48 -14.77
C PRO A 434 -11.19 -5.97 -14.41
N LEU A 435 -10.49 -6.82 -15.18
CA LEU A 435 -10.43 -8.27 -14.94
C LEU A 435 -9.26 -8.69 -14.04
N PHE A 436 -8.68 -7.76 -13.29
CA PHE A 436 -7.50 -8.00 -12.46
C PHE A 436 -7.61 -9.28 -11.61
N PHE A 437 -8.74 -9.47 -10.94
CA PHE A 437 -8.95 -10.61 -10.04
C PHE A 437 -9.02 -11.94 -10.78
N ASN A 438 -9.67 -11.97 -11.94
CA ASN A 438 -9.73 -13.16 -12.81
C ASN A 438 -8.32 -13.50 -13.32
N VAL A 439 -7.63 -12.51 -13.87
CA VAL A 439 -6.28 -12.67 -14.43
C VAL A 439 -5.31 -13.21 -13.38
N THR A 440 -5.26 -12.61 -12.20
CA THR A 440 -4.31 -12.99 -11.15
C THR A 440 -4.67 -14.31 -10.48
N THR A 441 -5.97 -14.64 -10.36
CA THR A 441 -6.41 -15.95 -9.86
C THR A 441 -6.05 -17.07 -10.84
N ASP A 442 -6.24 -16.85 -12.14
CA ASP A 442 -5.85 -17.83 -13.17
C ASP A 442 -4.33 -17.98 -13.26
N TRP A 443 -3.59 -16.90 -13.05
CA TRP A 443 -2.12 -16.95 -12.98
C TRP A 443 -1.65 -17.78 -11.78
N ALA A 444 -2.24 -17.57 -10.61
CA ALA A 444 -1.93 -18.38 -9.42
C ALA A 444 -2.27 -19.88 -9.66
N ALA A 445 -3.39 -20.17 -10.31
CA ALA A 445 -3.75 -21.54 -10.67
C ALA A 445 -2.77 -22.16 -11.68
N ALA A 446 -2.28 -21.38 -12.64
CA ALA A 446 -1.27 -21.83 -13.59
C ALA A 446 0.07 -22.14 -12.88
N LEU A 447 0.50 -21.28 -11.93
CA LEU A 447 1.69 -21.53 -11.11
C LEU A 447 1.60 -22.83 -10.31
N GLN A 448 0.42 -23.13 -9.73
CA GLN A 448 0.21 -24.39 -9.01
C GLN A 448 0.34 -25.62 -9.93
N LYS A 449 -0.20 -25.55 -11.15
CA LYS A 449 -0.07 -26.65 -12.14
C LYS A 449 1.38 -26.85 -12.57
N MET A 450 2.11 -25.75 -12.81
CA MET A 450 3.53 -25.79 -13.16
C MET A 450 4.37 -26.33 -12.00
N TYR A 451 4.11 -25.91 -10.76
CA TYR A 451 4.76 -26.41 -9.55
C TYR A 451 4.54 -27.92 -9.37
N ALA A 452 3.32 -28.41 -9.62
CA ALA A 452 3.00 -29.82 -9.52
C ALA A 452 3.53 -30.66 -10.71
N GLY A 453 4.23 -30.07 -11.68
CA GLY A 453 4.74 -30.75 -12.86
C GLY A 453 3.65 -31.23 -13.83
N GLN A 454 2.42 -30.72 -13.71
CA GLN A 454 1.29 -31.08 -14.60
C GLN A 454 1.42 -30.45 -15.99
N VAL A 455 2.15 -29.36 -16.09
CA VAL A 455 2.46 -28.65 -17.33
C VAL A 455 3.85 -28.02 -17.21
N SER A 456 4.57 -27.87 -18.33
CA SER A 456 5.84 -27.16 -18.33
C SER A 456 5.62 -25.66 -18.08
N VAL A 457 6.64 -24.92 -17.63
CA VAL A 457 6.56 -23.47 -17.47
C VAL A 457 6.24 -22.78 -18.79
N ASP A 458 6.87 -23.23 -19.85
CA ASP A 458 6.69 -22.65 -21.20
C ASP A 458 5.24 -22.82 -21.67
N ASP A 459 4.70 -24.03 -21.63
CA ASP A 459 3.33 -24.31 -22.04
C ASP A 459 2.30 -23.69 -21.09
N GLY A 460 2.57 -23.70 -19.78
CA GLY A 460 1.68 -23.17 -18.75
C GLY A 460 1.46 -21.67 -18.89
N LEU A 461 2.53 -20.90 -19.14
CA LEU A 461 2.43 -19.45 -19.38
C LEU A 461 1.83 -19.14 -20.76
N ASP A 462 2.09 -19.94 -21.80
CA ASP A 462 1.47 -19.76 -23.12
C ASP A 462 -0.05 -20.02 -23.07
N GLN A 463 -0.48 -21.07 -22.36
CA GLN A 463 -1.89 -21.35 -22.12
C GLN A 463 -2.56 -20.24 -21.30
N LEU A 464 -1.88 -19.75 -20.26
CA LEU A 464 -2.36 -18.63 -19.44
C LEU A 464 -2.58 -17.38 -20.28
N ALA A 465 -1.58 -16.98 -21.09
CA ALA A 465 -1.68 -15.80 -21.95
C ALA A 465 -2.84 -15.94 -22.96
N THR A 466 -3.03 -17.13 -23.53
CA THR A 466 -4.14 -17.43 -24.46
C THR A 466 -5.50 -17.31 -23.76
N ASN A 467 -5.64 -17.87 -22.55
CA ASN A 467 -6.88 -17.80 -21.80
C ASN A 467 -7.23 -16.37 -21.41
N ILE A 468 -6.23 -15.59 -20.96
CA ILE A 468 -6.45 -14.19 -20.61
C ILE A 468 -6.82 -13.35 -21.84
N ALA A 469 -6.22 -13.60 -23.00
CA ALA A 469 -6.59 -12.93 -24.25
C ALA A 469 -8.07 -13.19 -24.61
N SER A 470 -8.54 -14.43 -24.44
CA SER A 470 -9.96 -14.77 -24.65
C SER A 470 -10.87 -14.03 -23.68
N GLN A 471 -10.55 -14.01 -22.37
CA GLN A 471 -11.33 -13.28 -21.36
C GLN A 471 -11.43 -11.78 -21.66
N LEU A 472 -10.32 -11.15 -22.08
CA LEU A 472 -10.32 -9.74 -22.49
C LEU A 472 -11.24 -9.52 -23.69
N SER A 473 -11.16 -10.39 -24.71
CA SER A 473 -12.03 -10.33 -25.88
C SER A 473 -13.50 -10.47 -25.52
N ASP A 474 -13.84 -11.46 -24.68
CA ASP A 474 -15.22 -11.70 -24.22
C ASP A 474 -15.78 -10.51 -23.40
N ALA A 475 -14.92 -9.80 -22.71
CA ALA A 475 -15.25 -8.58 -21.97
C ALA A 475 -15.24 -7.30 -22.83
N GLY A 476 -14.92 -7.39 -24.14
CA GLY A 476 -14.83 -6.25 -25.04
C GLY A 476 -13.67 -5.27 -24.70
N ILE A 477 -12.62 -5.79 -24.06
CA ILE A 477 -11.46 -4.97 -23.63
C ILE A 477 -10.35 -4.94 -24.71
N THR A 478 -10.33 -5.87 -25.62
CA THR A 478 -9.41 -5.89 -26.76
C THR A 478 -10.00 -5.12 -27.94
N ASN A 479 -9.34 -4.10 -28.40
CA ASN A 479 -9.53 -3.47 -29.72
C ASN A 479 -8.29 -3.64 -30.57
#